data_34d1466c73cc8006ffc833a0e0e175cf
#
_entry.id   34d1466c73cc8006ffc833a0e0e175cf
#
_cell.length_a   1.000
_cell.length_b   1.000
_cell.length_c   1.000
_cell.angle_alpha   90.00
_cell.angle_beta   90.00
_cell.angle_gamma   90.00
#
_symmetry.space_group_name_H-M   'P 1'
#
loop_
_entity.id
_entity.type
_entity.pdbx_description
1 polymer ?
#
loop_
_entity_poly.entity_id
_entity_poly.type
_entity_poly.pdbx_seq_one_letter_code
_entity_poly.pdbx_strand_id
1 'polypeptide(L)'
;MAGPTTVSSSRAVPAPLDETYHHTIELPLPEMFSRRYLAVPGVTRVEQHDAEPWGTVGQSRTIHLADGGTMTETLTRCDRPAAFGYDITDLRGALSPLVERIEGLYAFEKAGTGTRITWSWVMHPKGRIGAAGLPIFARMWRGYARQALEQLERSLV
;
A
#
# COMPACT_ATOMS: atom_id res chain seq x y z
N MET A 1 5.60 -22.08 -14.34
CA MET A 1 4.75 -20.92 -13.99
C MET A 1 5.33 -20.23 -12.77
N ALA A 2 5.51 -18.92 -12.86
CA ALA A 2 5.97 -18.15 -11.71
C ALA A 2 4.79 -17.87 -10.76
N GLY A 3 4.96 -18.19 -9.50
CA GLY A 3 3.99 -17.86 -8.46
C GLY A 3 4.05 -16.37 -8.06
N PRO A 4 3.18 -15.92 -7.15
CA PRO A 4 3.18 -14.56 -6.68
C PRO A 4 4.46 -14.23 -5.90
N THR A 5 4.82 -12.95 -5.92
CA THR A 5 5.97 -12.41 -5.19
C THR A 5 5.45 -11.65 -3.96
N THR A 6 5.91 -12.05 -2.79
CA THR A 6 5.53 -11.39 -1.53
C THR A 6 6.66 -10.49 -1.04
N VAL A 7 6.31 -9.26 -0.68
CA VAL A 7 7.23 -8.27 -0.10
C VAL A 7 6.62 -7.67 1.15
N SER A 8 7.45 -7.29 2.11
CA SER A 8 6.97 -6.62 3.32
C SER A 8 8.00 -5.65 3.88
N SER A 9 7.52 -4.68 4.65
CA SER A 9 8.33 -3.73 5.38
C SER A 9 7.65 -3.45 6.71
N SER A 10 8.42 -3.28 7.77
CA SER A 10 7.90 -3.02 9.12
C SER A 10 8.55 -1.81 9.74
N ARG A 11 7.81 -1.14 10.64
CA ARG A 11 8.32 -0.03 11.42
C ARG A 11 7.58 0.05 12.75
N ALA A 12 8.31 0.26 13.82
CA ALA A 12 7.73 0.55 15.13
C ALA A 12 7.52 2.06 15.26
N VAL A 13 6.35 2.47 15.72
CA VAL A 13 6.01 3.88 15.90
C VAL A 13 5.59 4.12 17.36
N PRO A 14 5.86 5.33 17.90
CA PRO A 14 5.55 5.64 19.30
C PRO A 14 4.11 6.12 19.49
N ALA A 15 3.14 5.34 19.03
CA ALA A 15 1.72 5.66 19.15
C ALA A 15 0.93 4.41 19.52
N PRO A 16 -0.19 4.55 20.27
CA PRO A 16 -1.03 3.43 20.66
C PRO A 16 -1.63 2.69 19.46
N LEU A 17 -1.99 1.43 19.67
CA LEU A 17 -2.48 0.54 18.62
C LEU A 17 -3.72 1.08 17.89
N ASP A 18 -4.76 1.47 18.62
CA ASP A 18 -6.00 2.00 18.03
C ASP A 18 -5.74 3.27 17.22
N GLU A 19 -4.98 4.18 17.78
CA GLU A 19 -4.64 5.44 17.13
C GLU A 19 -3.83 5.22 15.86
N THR A 20 -2.87 4.31 15.91
CA THR A 20 -2.03 3.98 14.76
C THR A 20 -2.84 3.37 13.62
N TYR A 21 -3.72 2.43 13.92
CA TYR A 21 -4.62 1.84 12.93
C TYR A 21 -5.50 2.92 12.28
N HIS A 22 -6.17 3.70 13.11
CA HIS A 22 -7.11 4.71 12.65
C HIS A 22 -6.43 5.75 11.78
N HIS A 23 -5.29 6.24 12.22
CA HIS A 23 -4.49 7.21 11.46
C HIS A 23 -4.02 6.65 10.12
N THR A 24 -3.56 5.41 10.11
CA THR A 24 -3.03 4.78 8.88
C THR A 24 -4.10 4.63 7.82
N ILE A 25 -5.29 4.14 8.21
CA ILE A 25 -6.37 3.91 7.23
C ILE A 25 -6.94 5.22 6.70
N GLU A 26 -6.89 6.30 7.49
CA GLU A 26 -7.43 7.61 7.12
C GLU A 26 -6.43 8.56 6.47
N LEU A 27 -5.12 8.29 6.60
CA LEU A 27 -4.10 9.18 6.04
C LEU A 27 -4.24 9.24 4.52
N PRO A 28 -4.38 10.46 3.96
CA PRO A 28 -4.49 10.59 2.51
C PRO A 28 -3.26 10.02 1.80
N LEU A 29 -3.48 9.18 0.79
CA LEU A 29 -2.37 8.55 0.06
C LEU A 29 -1.39 9.55 -0.56
N PRO A 30 -1.81 10.72 -1.07
CA PRO A 30 -0.86 11.72 -1.54
C PRO A 30 0.10 12.24 -0.47
N GLU A 31 -0.29 12.19 0.80
CA GLU A 31 0.60 12.57 1.91
C GLU A 31 1.58 11.45 2.25
N MET A 32 1.09 10.21 2.32
CA MET A 32 1.90 9.04 2.64
C MET A 32 2.90 8.71 1.54
N PHE A 33 2.47 8.82 0.29
CA PHE A 33 3.26 8.52 -0.90
C PHE A 33 3.57 9.79 -1.70
N SER A 34 4.02 10.82 -1.02
CA SER A 34 4.27 12.13 -1.61
C SER A 34 5.49 12.18 -2.53
N ARG A 35 6.43 11.23 -2.37
CA ARG A 35 7.68 11.21 -3.11
C ARG A 35 7.87 9.88 -3.82
N ARG A 36 8.44 9.95 -5.01
CA ARG A 36 8.81 8.72 -5.71
C ARG A 36 10.07 8.12 -5.07
N TYR A 37 10.24 6.82 -5.28
CA TYR A 37 11.46 6.11 -4.95
C TYR A 37 11.95 5.40 -6.20
N LEU A 38 13.09 5.83 -6.75
CA LEU A 38 13.62 5.34 -8.02
C LEU A 38 12.53 5.43 -9.11
N ALA A 39 12.15 4.31 -9.72
CA ALA A 39 11.12 4.27 -10.75
C ALA A 39 9.68 4.17 -10.22
N VAL A 40 9.50 4.04 -8.90
CA VAL A 40 8.17 3.93 -8.29
C VAL A 40 7.62 5.33 -8.03
N PRO A 41 6.52 5.74 -8.71
CA PRO A 41 6.02 7.11 -8.60
C PRO A 41 5.25 7.33 -7.31
N GLY A 42 5.17 8.61 -6.87
CA GLY A 42 4.29 9.01 -5.80
C GLY A 42 2.82 9.03 -6.23
N VAL A 43 1.92 9.18 -5.27
CA VAL A 43 0.49 9.31 -5.49
C VAL A 43 0.13 10.80 -5.55
N THR A 44 -0.58 11.21 -6.60
CA THR A 44 -0.97 12.61 -6.78
C THR A 44 -2.38 12.93 -6.30
N ARG A 45 -3.32 12.02 -6.49
CA ARG A 45 -4.70 12.18 -6.02
C ARG A 45 -5.41 10.85 -5.94
N VAL A 46 -6.52 10.83 -5.21
CA VAL A 46 -7.37 9.67 -5.02
C VAL A 46 -8.83 10.07 -5.27
N GLU A 47 -9.55 9.25 -6.02
CA GLU A 47 -10.97 9.42 -6.26
C GLU A 47 -11.74 8.25 -5.64
N GLN A 48 -12.42 8.50 -4.54
CA GLN A 48 -13.27 7.49 -3.92
C GLN A 48 -14.56 7.35 -4.73
N HIS A 49 -15.03 6.10 -4.92
CA HIS A 49 -16.18 5.81 -5.79
C HIS A 49 -17.54 6.04 -5.10
N ASP A 50 -17.55 6.19 -3.77
CA ASP A 50 -18.75 6.55 -3.04
C ASP A 50 -18.48 7.75 -2.13
N ALA A 51 -19.52 8.28 -1.48
CA ALA A 51 -19.43 9.44 -0.60
C ALA A 51 -19.26 9.06 0.87
N GLU A 52 -19.21 7.77 1.20
CA GLU A 52 -19.07 7.30 2.58
C GLU A 52 -17.63 7.43 3.05
N PRO A 53 -17.37 7.63 4.36
CA PRO A 53 -16.01 7.62 4.87
C PRO A 53 -15.29 6.31 4.53
N TRP A 54 -14.03 6.42 4.15
CA TRP A 54 -13.20 5.28 3.81
C TRP A 54 -12.95 4.39 5.03
N GLY A 55 -13.23 3.09 4.94
CA GLY A 55 -12.99 2.16 6.03
C GLY A 55 -13.92 0.96 6.09
N THR A 56 -14.75 0.74 5.08
CA THR A 56 -15.68 -0.40 5.02
C THR A 56 -15.29 -1.35 3.90
N VAL A 57 -15.31 -2.65 4.19
CA VAL A 57 -15.05 -3.70 3.19
C VAL A 57 -15.99 -3.53 1.99
N GLY A 58 -15.42 -3.61 0.80
CA GLY A 58 -16.15 -3.44 -0.47
C GLY A 58 -16.04 -2.05 -1.08
N GLN A 59 -15.62 -1.05 -0.30
CA GLN A 59 -15.38 0.29 -0.84
C GLN A 59 -14.20 0.27 -1.80
N SER A 60 -14.29 1.06 -2.86
CA SER A 60 -13.20 1.19 -3.84
C SER A 60 -12.90 2.64 -4.16
N ARG A 61 -11.69 2.86 -4.65
CA ARG A 61 -11.23 4.19 -5.07
C ARG A 61 -10.19 4.05 -6.18
N THR A 62 -10.03 5.09 -6.98
CA THR A 62 -9.02 5.16 -8.04
C THR A 62 -7.83 5.95 -7.53
N ILE A 63 -6.65 5.37 -7.62
CA ILE A 63 -5.38 6.01 -7.23
C ILE A 63 -4.70 6.53 -8.49
N HIS A 64 -4.35 7.83 -8.50
CA HIS A 64 -3.62 8.47 -9.59
C HIS A 64 -2.16 8.66 -9.20
N LEU A 65 -1.27 8.20 -10.08
CA LEU A 65 0.18 8.26 -9.87
C LEU A 65 0.81 9.41 -10.64
N ALA A 66 1.97 9.86 -10.16
CA ALA A 66 2.66 11.02 -10.74
C ALA A 66 3.12 10.81 -12.20
N ASP A 67 3.26 9.55 -12.64
CA ASP A 67 3.63 9.22 -14.02
C ASP A 67 2.44 9.13 -14.97
N GLY A 68 1.23 9.46 -14.49
CA GLY A 68 -0.01 9.33 -15.26
C GLY A 68 -0.67 7.95 -15.13
N GLY A 69 -0.07 7.03 -14.44
CA GLY A 69 -0.67 5.70 -14.18
C GLY A 69 -1.84 5.78 -13.22
N THR A 70 -2.69 4.75 -13.26
CA THR A 70 -3.83 4.62 -12.34
C THR A 70 -3.97 3.19 -11.88
N MET A 71 -4.65 3.01 -10.76
CA MET A 71 -5.02 1.69 -10.25
C MET A 71 -6.26 1.81 -9.39
N THR A 72 -6.99 0.70 -9.26
CA THR A 72 -8.18 0.63 -8.40
C THR A 72 -7.85 -0.12 -7.14
N GLU A 73 -8.16 0.49 -6.00
CA GLU A 73 -8.01 -0.12 -4.68
C GLU A 73 -9.38 -0.47 -4.13
N THR A 74 -9.56 -1.70 -3.65
CA THR A 74 -10.81 -2.16 -3.02
C THR A 74 -10.50 -2.75 -1.65
N LEU A 75 -11.13 -2.26 -0.60
CA LEU A 75 -10.97 -2.80 0.74
C LEU A 75 -11.56 -4.20 0.83
N THR A 76 -10.76 -5.15 1.28
CA THR A 76 -11.14 -6.57 1.41
C THR A 76 -11.23 -7.03 2.86
N ARG A 77 -10.58 -6.30 3.77
CA ARG A 77 -10.52 -6.66 5.19
C ARG A 77 -10.39 -5.40 6.04
N CYS A 78 -11.18 -5.31 7.11
CA CYS A 78 -11.11 -4.23 8.09
C CYS A 78 -11.30 -4.82 9.48
N ASP A 79 -10.23 -5.34 10.07
CA ASP A 79 -10.21 -5.97 11.40
C ASP A 79 -9.57 -5.02 12.41
N ARG A 80 -10.30 -4.01 12.78
CA ARG A 80 -9.84 -2.98 13.71
C ARG A 80 -9.57 -3.53 15.11
N PRO A 81 -8.43 -3.20 15.75
CA PRO A 81 -7.30 -2.41 15.27
C PRO A 81 -6.12 -3.26 14.77
N ALA A 82 -6.35 -4.51 14.41
CA ALA A 82 -5.30 -5.46 14.08
C ALA A 82 -4.81 -5.40 12.64
N ALA A 83 -5.72 -5.17 11.68
CA ALA A 83 -5.33 -5.18 10.27
C ALA A 83 -6.39 -4.56 9.36
N PHE A 84 -5.95 -4.05 8.22
CA PHE A 84 -6.84 -3.83 7.07
C PHE A 84 -6.12 -4.26 5.80
N GLY A 85 -6.90 -4.79 4.86
CA GLY A 85 -6.38 -5.31 3.60
C GLY A 85 -7.14 -4.78 2.41
N TYR A 86 -6.51 -4.85 1.25
CA TYR A 86 -7.08 -4.35 0.01
C TYR A 86 -6.53 -5.10 -1.18
N ASP A 87 -7.27 -5.05 -2.29
CA ASP A 87 -6.79 -5.52 -3.59
C ASP A 87 -6.52 -4.31 -4.48
N ILE A 88 -5.44 -4.39 -5.25
CA ILE A 88 -5.15 -3.45 -6.33
C ILE A 88 -5.41 -4.17 -7.65
N THR A 89 -6.27 -3.59 -8.46
CA THR A 89 -6.68 -4.14 -9.77
C THR A 89 -6.66 -3.02 -10.81
N ASP A 90 -6.91 -3.38 -12.07
CA ASP A 90 -7.00 -2.41 -13.17
C ASP A 90 -5.80 -1.47 -13.22
N LEU A 91 -4.59 -2.03 -13.12
CA LEU A 91 -3.36 -1.24 -13.16
C LEU A 91 -3.11 -0.73 -14.58
N ARG A 92 -2.83 0.56 -14.68
CA ARG A 92 -2.46 1.25 -15.93
C ARG A 92 -1.21 2.07 -15.69
N GLY A 93 -0.31 2.08 -16.67
CA GLY A 93 0.97 2.78 -16.58
C GLY A 93 2.14 1.82 -16.43
N ALA A 94 3.21 2.25 -15.77
CA ALA A 94 4.48 1.52 -15.73
C ALA A 94 4.42 0.14 -15.11
N LEU A 95 3.55 -0.08 -14.12
CA LEU A 95 3.39 -1.39 -13.47
C LEU A 95 2.51 -2.36 -14.27
N SER A 96 1.70 -1.85 -15.16
CA SER A 96 0.73 -2.66 -15.90
C SER A 96 1.33 -3.86 -16.63
N PRO A 97 2.51 -3.76 -17.27
CA PRO A 97 3.11 -4.92 -17.93
C PRO A 97 3.66 -5.98 -16.97
N LEU A 98 3.91 -5.61 -15.73
CA LEU A 98 4.56 -6.48 -14.74
C LEU A 98 3.57 -7.22 -13.85
N VAL A 99 2.50 -6.55 -13.45
CA VAL A 99 1.62 -6.99 -12.37
C VAL A 99 0.17 -7.04 -12.85
N GLU A 100 -0.47 -8.18 -12.65
CA GLU A 100 -1.88 -8.36 -12.95
C GLU A 100 -2.78 -7.80 -11.84
N ARG A 101 -2.44 -8.13 -10.58
CA ARG A 101 -3.12 -7.62 -9.39
C ARG A 101 -2.20 -7.71 -8.17
N ILE A 102 -2.57 -6.99 -7.13
CA ILE A 102 -1.80 -6.96 -5.87
C ILE A 102 -2.77 -7.12 -4.72
N GLU A 103 -2.38 -7.93 -3.72
CA GLU A 103 -3.08 -7.99 -2.44
C GLU A 103 -2.23 -7.25 -1.43
N GLY A 104 -2.79 -6.20 -0.84
CA GLY A 104 -2.10 -5.39 0.16
C GLY A 104 -2.64 -5.64 1.56
N LEU A 105 -1.77 -5.54 2.56
CA LEU A 105 -2.15 -5.71 3.96
C LEU A 105 -1.32 -4.80 4.84
N TYR A 106 -1.99 -4.07 5.73
CA TYR A 106 -1.38 -3.42 6.88
C TYR A 106 -1.76 -4.20 8.13
N ALA A 107 -0.78 -4.69 8.85
CA ALA A 107 -0.97 -5.39 10.13
C ALA A 107 -0.36 -4.56 11.26
N PHE A 108 -1.03 -4.53 12.40
CA PHE A 108 -0.67 -3.71 13.55
C PHE A 108 -0.61 -4.58 14.79
N GLU A 109 0.49 -4.49 15.54
CA GLU A 109 0.64 -5.20 16.81
C GLU A 109 1.33 -4.31 17.84
N LYS A 110 1.05 -4.55 19.11
CA LYS A 110 1.72 -3.82 20.19
C LYS A 110 3.22 -4.14 20.18
N ALA A 111 4.03 -3.10 20.34
CA ALA A 111 5.48 -3.21 20.44
C ALA A 111 5.95 -2.28 21.56
N GLY A 112 6.17 -2.82 22.75
CA GLY A 112 6.43 -2.02 23.93
C GLY A 112 5.24 -1.10 24.23
N THR A 113 5.48 0.20 24.31
CA THR A 113 4.43 1.23 24.52
C THR A 113 3.88 1.77 23.19
N GLY A 114 4.44 1.33 22.07
CA GLY A 114 4.03 1.77 20.75
C GLY A 114 3.40 0.63 19.93
N THR A 115 3.49 0.76 18.63
CA THR A 115 2.88 -0.17 17.68
C THR A 115 3.88 -0.51 16.57
N ARG A 116 3.94 -1.79 16.21
CA ARG A 116 4.65 -2.24 15.01
C ARG A 116 3.65 -2.30 13.86
N ILE A 117 3.97 -1.59 12.79
CA ILE A 117 3.22 -1.63 11.54
C ILE A 117 3.98 -2.51 10.57
N THR A 118 3.31 -3.48 9.97
CA THR A 118 3.87 -4.30 8.89
C THR A 118 3.00 -4.11 7.66
N TRP A 119 3.59 -3.59 6.59
CA TRP A 119 2.92 -3.42 5.30
C TRP A 119 3.48 -4.45 4.33
N SER A 120 2.60 -5.22 3.71
CA SER A 120 2.98 -6.27 2.77
C SER A 120 2.15 -6.24 1.50
N TRP A 121 2.76 -6.68 0.42
CA TRP A 121 2.13 -6.87 -0.87
C TRP A 121 2.37 -8.29 -1.35
N VAL A 122 1.33 -8.90 -1.90
CA VAL A 122 1.42 -10.13 -2.69
C VAL A 122 1.16 -9.71 -4.14
N MET A 123 2.17 -9.75 -4.98
CA MET A 123 2.11 -9.31 -6.37
C MET A 123 1.98 -10.52 -7.30
N HIS A 124 0.93 -10.52 -8.13
CA HIS A 124 0.68 -11.59 -9.09
C HIS A 124 1.28 -11.18 -10.45
N PRO A 125 2.27 -11.91 -10.98
CA PRO A 125 2.96 -11.52 -12.20
C PRO A 125 2.05 -11.63 -13.42
N LYS A 126 2.23 -10.70 -14.35
CA LYS A 126 1.54 -10.69 -15.63
C LYS A 126 2.44 -11.32 -16.68
N GLY A 127 2.20 -12.57 -17.01
CA GLY A 127 2.95 -13.29 -18.01
C GLY A 127 4.44 -13.41 -17.72
N ARG A 128 5.24 -13.61 -18.75
CA ARG A 128 6.69 -13.81 -18.64
C ARG A 128 7.44 -12.52 -18.29
N ILE A 129 6.98 -11.39 -18.79
CA ILE A 129 7.57 -10.08 -18.51
C ILE A 129 7.42 -9.78 -17.02
N GLY A 130 6.25 -10.04 -16.45
CA GLY A 130 6.01 -9.89 -15.02
C GLY A 130 6.89 -10.81 -14.20
N ALA A 131 6.99 -12.07 -14.58
CA ALA A 131 7.82 -13.05 -13.88
C ALA A 131 9.31 -12.63 -13.84
N ALA A 132 9.81 -12.03 -14.92
CA ALA A 132 11.19 -11.56 -14.99
C ALA A 132 11.42 -10.23 -14.28
N GLY A 133 10.45 -9.31 -14.35
CA GLY A 133 10.59 -7.95 -13.81
C GLY A 133 10.25 -7.79 -12.35
N LEU A 134 9.36 -8.63 -11.79
CA LEU A 134 8.91 -8.48 -10.40
C LEU A 134 10.04 -8.56 -9.35
N PRO A 135 11.05 -9.42 -9.46
CA PRO A 135 12.14 -9.42 -8.49
C PRO A 135 12.91 -8.08 -8.42
N ILE A 136 13.04 -7.40 -9.54
CA ILE A 136 13.66 -6.08 -9.61
C ILE A 136 12.75 -5.04 -8.97
N PHE A 137 11.48 -5.06 -9.31
CA PHE A 137 10.47 -4.16 -8.73
C PHE A 137 10.38 -4.37 -7.21
N ALA A 138 10.43 -5.62 -6.72
CA ALA A 138 10.37 -5.94 -5.31
C ALA A 138 11.47 -5.24 -4.50
N ARG A 139 12.67 -5.09 -5.06
CA ARG A 139 13.76 -4.35 -4.42
C ARG A 139 13.44 -2.87 -4.30
N MET A 140 12.90 -2.27 -5.37
CA MET A 140 12.49 -0.87 -5.36
C MET A 140 11.34 -0.64 -4.39
N TRP A 141 10.39 -1.57 -4.35
CA TRP A 141 9.23 -1.48 -3.46
C TRP A 141 9.65 -1.38 -1.98
N ARG A 142 10.66 -2.14 -1.57
CA ARG A 142 11.12 -2.10 -0.18
C ARG A 142 11.61 -0.71 0.25
N GLY A 143 12.32 -0.03 -0.63
CA GLY A 143 12.73 1.35 -0.38
C GLY A 143 11.54 2.32 -0.36
N TYR A 144 10.62 2.14 -1.29
CA TYR A 144 9.39 2.92 -1.36
C TYR A 144 8.55 2.74 -0.09
N ALA A 145 8.40 1.49 0.37
CA ALA A 145 7.65 1.16 1.57
C ALA A 145 8.30 1.76 2.83
N ARG A 146 9.61 1.69 2.95
CA ARG A 146 10.33 2.31 4.05
C ARG A 146 10.08 3.81 4.10
N GLN A 147 10.15 4.46 2.95
CA GLN A 147 9.88 5.89 2.82
C GLN A 147 8.44 6.24 3.26
N ALA A 148 7.47 5.43 2.84
CA ALA A 148 6.07 5.61 3.20
C ALA A 148 5.84 5.42 4.71
N LEU A 149 6.41 4.39 5.32
CA LEU A 149 6.29 4.15 6.76
C LEU A 149 6.99 5.23 7.59
N GLU A 150 8.10 5.77 7.13
CA GLU A 150 8.75 6.91 7.77
C GLU A 150 7.85 8.14 7.74
N GLN A 151 7.21 8.40 6.62
CA GLN A 151 6.27 9.52 6.46
C GLN A 151 5.06 9.33 7.36
N LEU A 152 4.54 8.10 7.46
CA LEU A 152 3.44 7.76 8.35
C LEU A 152 3.82 8.05 9.81
N GLU A 153 5.01 7.65 10.24
CA GLU A 153 5.48 7.94 11.58
C GLU A 153 5.56 9.44 11.86
N ARG A 154 6.09 10.21 10.92
CA ARG A 154 6.16 11.67 11.05
C ARG A 154 4.79 12.30 11.20
N SER A 155 3.79 11.76 10.53
CA SER A 155 2.42 12.29 10.61
C SER A 155 1.72 11.93 11.91
N LEU A 156 2.21 10.93 12.65
CA LEU A 156 1.68 10.51 13.95
C LEU A 156 2.22 11.34 15.12
N VAL A 157 3.31 12.06 14.91
CA VAL A 157 4.01 12.78 16.00
C VAL A 157 3.66 14.25 16.03
#